data_b7034ad8750a2fb42eaa0015c52302be
#
_entry.id   b7034ad8750a2fb42eaa0015c52302be
#
_cell.length_a   1.000
_cell.length_b   1.000
_cell.length_c   1.000
_cell.angle_alpha   90.00
_cell.angle_beta   90.00
_cell.angle_gamma   90.00
#
_symmetry.space_group_name_H-M   'P 1'
#
loop_
_entity.id
_entity.type
_entity.pdbx_description
1 polymer ?
#
loop_
_entity_poly.entity_id
_entity_poly.type
_entity_poly.pdbx_seq_one_letter_code
_entity_poly.pdbx_strand_id
1 'polypeptide(L)'
;RCRIEIRAPDFETNFQDNHFGIHYTVKEIPQLDKLEFTELSFPTVNEFIPQNFEVIETPTSAPEKVYESEMLESWHNTDSSFSDCRANAYIALMIPEFSTSVERAVMADIIINLIQNSVNEEFGYLAYEAGYMINFSIVDSAFQIHISGFSHKISSLVERVMEHIYNFRP
;
A
#
# COMPACT_ATOMS: atom_id res chain seq x y z
N ARG A 1 -18.37 -9.75 21.36
CA ARG A 1 -17.83 -11.13 21.34
C ARG A 1 -16.49 -11.07 20.62
N CYS A 2 -15.46 -11.65 21.22
CA CYS A 2 -14.10 -11.72 20.65
C CYS A 2 -13.80 -13.18 20.30
N ARG A 3 -13.10 -13.40 19.19
CA ARG A 3 -12.50 -14.68 18.81
C ARG A 3 -11.00 -14.45 18.66
N ILE A 4 -10.20 -15.26 19.35
CA ILE A 4 -8.75 -15.27 19.22
C ILE A 4 -8.37 -16.58 18.53
N GLU A 5 -7.61 -16.50 17.45
CA GLU A 5 -7.10 -17.65 16.72
C GLU A 5 -5.58 -17.70 16.88
N ILE A 6 -5.06 -18.85 17.35
CA ILE A 6 -3.63 -19.08 17.50
C ILE A 6 -3.28 -20.30 16.64
N ARG A 7 -2.29 -20.16 15.78
CA ARG A 7 -1.78 -21.23 14.91
C ARG A 7 -0.34 -21.55 15.30
N ALA A 8 -0.09 -22.79 15.68
CA ALA A 8 1.26 -23.28 15.96
C ALA A 8 1.32 -24.80 15.76
N PRO A 9 2.49 -25.38 15.46
CA PRO A 9 2.61 -26.81 15.16
C PRO A 9 2.38 -27.72 16.39
N ASP A 10 2.58 -27.21 17.60
CA ASP A 10 2.66 -28.02 18.82
C ASP A 10 1.39 -27.97 19.68
N PHE A 11 0.24 -27.57 19.12
CA PHE A 11 -1.03 -27.57 19.85
C PHE A 11 -1.67 -28.95 19.89
N GLU A 12 -2.09 -29.39 21.06
CA GLU A 12 -3.03 -30.49 21.22
C GLU A 12 -4.39 -30.12 20.66
N THR A 13 -4.89 -30.88 19.71
CA THR A 13 -6.15 -30.65 19.02
C THR A 13 -7.11 -31.79 19.25
N ASN A 14 -8.40 -31.49 19.44
CA ASN A 14 -9.43 -32.47 19.75
C ASN A 14 -10.42 -32.68 18.58
N PHE A 15 -10.37 -31.82 17.56
CA PHE A 15 -11.29 -31.84 16.44
C PHE A 15 -10.52 -31.78 15.13
N GLN A 16 -11.14 -32.29 14.07
CA GLN A 16 -10.65 -32.15 12.70
C GLN A 16 -11.78 -31.60 11.83
N ASP A 17 -11.47 -30.58 11.05
CA ASP A 17 -12.37 -30.08 10.01
C ASP A 17 -12.50 -31.07 8.87
N ASN A 18 -13.75 -31.37 8.47
CA ASN A 18 -14.02 -32.39 7.46
C ASN A 18 -13.75 -31.93 6.02
N HIS A 19 -13.58 -30.64 5.79
CA HIS A 19 -13.41 -30.07 4.45
C HIS A 19 -11.95 -29.89 4.08
N PHE A 20 -11.17 -29.30 4.98
CA PHE A 20 -9.75 -29.03 4.78
C PHE A 20 -8.82 -29.95 5.58
N GLY A 21 -9.37 -30.81 6.43
CA GLY A 21 -8.58 -31.71 7.29
C GLY A 21 -7.78 -30.99 8.38
N ILE A 22 -8.09 -29.72 8.66
CA ILE A 22 -7.36 -28.92 9.64
C ILE A 22 -7.69 -29.39 11.05
N HIS A 23 -6.67 -29.68 11.83
CA HIS A 23 -6.82 -30.02 13.23
C HIS A 23 -6.96 -28.75 14.08
N TYR A 24 -7.94 -28.73 14.99
CA TYR A 24 -8.19 -27.56 15.84
C TYR A 24 -8.74 -27.94 17.21
N THR A 25 -8.73 -27.02 18.13
CA THR A 25 -9.46 -27.09 19.40
C THR A 25 -10.12 -25.74 19.69
N VAL A 26 -11.26 -25.75 20.35
CA VAL A 26 -11.97 -24.53 20.77
C VAL A 26 -11.98 -24.51 22.28
N LYS A 27 -11.53 -23.41 22.86
CA LYS A 27 -11.57 -23.17 24.30
C LYS A 27 -12.28 -21.87 24.58
N GLU A 28 -13.12 -21.84 25.59
CA GLU A 28 -13.66 -20.59 26.12
C GLU A 28 -12.54 -19.83 26.84
N ILE A 29 -12.47 -18.53 26.60
CA ILE A 29 -11.52 -17.64 27.29
C ILE A 29 -12.24 -17.06 28.51
N PRO A 30 -11.95 -17.58 29.72
CA PRO A 30 -12.55 -17.03 30.93
C PRO A 30 -11.95 -15.66 31.23
N GLN A 31 -12.80 -14.74 31.68
CA GLN A 31 -12.39 -13.45 32.28
C GLN A 31 -11.85 -12.39 31.25
N LEU A 32 -12.27 -12.42 29.98
CA LEU A 32 -12.01 -11.33 29.04
C LEU A 32 -12.49 -9.96 29.53
N ASP A 33 -13.55 -9.94 30.32
CA ASP A 33 -14.13 -8.77 30.98
C ASP A 33 -13.27 -8.16 32.09
N LYS A 34 -12.21 -8.86 32.49
CA LYS A 34 -11.22 -8.36 33.47
C LYS A 34 -9.93 -7.80 32.81
N LEU A 35 -9.82 -7.87 31.52
CA LEU A 35 -8.70 -7.26 30.80
C LEU A 35 -8.94 -5.75 30.71
N GLU A 36 -8.13 -4.97 31.39
CA GLU A 36 -8.10 -3.51 31.23
C GLU A 36 -7.30 -3.16 29.97
N PHE A 37 -7.99 -2.66 28.95
CA PHE A 37 -7.38 -2.17 27.73
C PHE A 37 -7.18 -0.66 27.86
N THR A 38 -6.09 -0.25 28.48
CA THR A 38 -5.80 1.18 28.75
C THR A 38 -5.23 1.93 27.55
N GLU A 39 -4.74 1.20 26.54
CA GLU A 39 -4.05 1.78 25.39
C GLU A 39 -4.85 1.67 24.06
N LEU A 40 -6.06 1.13 24.10
CA LEU A 40 -6.88 1.02 22.91
C LEU A 40 -7.61 2.33 22.62
N SER A 41 -7.48 2.82 21.41
CA SER A 41 -8.24 3.96 20.88
C SER A 41 -8.99 3.57 19.62
N PHE A 42 -10.03 4.33 19.28
CA PHE A 42 -10.64 4.18 17.97
C PHE A 42 -9.67 4.64 16.88
N PRO A 43 -9.69 4.00 15.69
CA PRO A 43 -8.93 4.48 14.56
C PRO A 43 -9.24 5.94 14.25
N THR A 44 -8.25 6.66 13.75
CA THR A 44 -8.45 8.02 13.23
C THR A 44 -9.35 7.99 11.98
N VAL A 45 -9.95 9.13 11.67
CA VAL A 45 -10.74 9.25 10.44
C VAL A 45 -9.82 9.00 9.23
N ASN A 46 -10.23 8.07 8.37
CA ASN A 46 -9.46 7.75 7.16
C ASN A 46 -9.68 8.85 6.10
N GLU A 47 -8.68 9.68 5.89
CA GLU A 47 -8.70 10.80 4.94
C GLU A 47 -8.71 10.37 3.46
N PHE A 48 -8.33 9.13 3.18
CA PHE A 48 -8.27 8.59 1.82
C PHE A 48 -9.61 8.06 1.30
N ILE A 49 -10.64 7.95 2.15
CA ILE A 49 -11.95 7.47 1.69
C ILE A 49 -12.48 8.41 0.60
N PRO A 50 -12.70 7.89 -0.63
CA PRO A 50 -13.19 8.70 -1.73
C PRO A 50 -14.65 9.13 -1.48
N GLN A 51 -14.97 10.36 -1.86
CA GLN A 51 -16.32 10.93 -1.75
C GLN A 51 -16.93 11.24 -3.12
N ASN A 52 -16.11 11.21 -4.18
CA ASN A 52 -16.53 11.41 -5.54
C ASN A 52 -16.08 10.20 -6.39
N PHE A 53 -17.04 9.63 -7.13
CA PHE A 53 -16.87 8.48 -8.00
C PHE A 53 -17.28 8.81 -9.45
N GLU A 54 -17.28 10.09 -9.81
CA GLU A 54 -17.60 10.51 -11.17
C GLU A 54 -16.57 9.96 -12.15
N VAL A 55 -17.09 9.38 -13.22
CA VAL A 55 -16.27 8.93 -14.34
C VAL A 55 -15.99 10.12 -15.25
N ILE A 56 -14.71 10.31 -15.58
CA ILE A 56 -14.31 11.35 -16.52
C ILE A 56 -14.68 10.87 -17.94
N GLU A 57 -15.70 11.45 -18.54
CA GLU A 57 -16.13 11.16 -19.91
C GLU A 57 -15.23 11.89 -20.94
N THR A 58 -13.94 11.65 -20.89
CA THR A 58 -13.00 12.18 -21.88
C THR A 58 -12.62 11.06 -22.83
N PRO A 59 -12.54 11.30 -24.15
CA PRO A 59 -12.09 10.28 -25.08
C PRO A 59 -10.70 9.74 -24.70
N THR A 60 -10.48 8.45 -24.90
CA THR A 60 -9.13 7.86 -24.75
C THR A 60 -8.15 8.63 -25.63
N SER A 61 -7.06 9.08 -25.02
CA SER A 61 -5.97 9.80 -25.68
C SER A 61 -4.69 8.96 -25.72
N ALA A 62 -3.82 9.25 -26.66
CA ALA A 62 -2.43 8.77 -26.56
C ALA A 62 -1.72 9.49 -25.41
N PRO A 63 -0.69 8.87 -24.78
CA PRO A 63 0.13 9.57 -23.81
C PRO A 63 0.71 10.87 -24.38
N GLU A 64 0.55 11.96 -23.65
CA GLU A 64 1.09 13.26 -24.02
C GLU A 64 2.02 13.80 -22.93
N LYS A 65 3.10 14.45 -23.32
CA LYS A 65 4.01 15.11 -22.40
C LYS A 65 3.38 16.43 -21.94
N VAL A 66 3.02 16.51 -20.67
CA VAL A 66 2.36 17.70 -20.07
C VAL A 66 3.35 18.63 -19.37
N TYR A 67 4.55 18.12 -19.04
CA TYR A 67 5.61 18.93 -18.45
C TYR A 67 6.99 18.37 -18.81
N GLU A 68 7.98 19.26 -19.01
CA GLU A 68 9.38 18.90 -19.27
C GLU A 68 10.32 19.94 -18.65
N SER A 69 11.36 19.45 -17.96
CA SER A 69 12.49 20.22 -17.47
C SER A 69 13.76 19.37 -17.56
N GLU A 70 14.92 19.91 -17.17
CA GLU A 70 16.16 19.13 -17.09
C GLU A 70 16.09 17.90 -16.17
N MET A 71 15.23 17.94 -15.16
CA MET A 71 15.18 16.92 -14.09
C MET A 71 13.86 16.15 -14.04
N LEU A 72 12.82 16.60 -14.73
CA LEU A 72 11.50 16.01 -14.64
C LEU A 72 10.78 16.03 -15.99
N GLU A 73 10.27 14.87 -16.37
CA GLU A 73 9.26 14.74 -17.41
C GLU A 73 7.98 14.20 -16.81
N SER A 74 6.84 14.77 -17.20
CA SER A 74 5.52 14.30 -16.80
C SER A 74 4.67 14.01 -18.02
N TRP A 75 4.04 12.85 -18.00
CA TRP A 75 3.18 12.35 -19.06
C TRP A 75 1.79 12.10 -18.53
N HIS A 76 0.79 12.41 -19.32
CA HIS A 76 -0.61 12.17 -19.02
C HIS A 76 -1.26 11.33 -20.12
N ASN A 77 -2.14 10.43 -19.71
CA ASN A 77 -2.97 9.63 -20.57
C ASN A 77 -4.36 9.49 -19.98
N THR A 78 -5.41 9.64 -20.78
CA THR A 78 -6.77 9.30 -20.41
C THR A 78 -7.15 7.98 -21.06
N ASP A 79 -7.58 7.00 -20.26
CA ASP A 79 -8.17 5.76 -20.76
C ASP A 79 -9.62 5.67 -20.31
N SER A 80 -10.54 5.82 -21.23
CA SER A 80 -11.98 5.73 -21.01
C SER A 80 -12.58 4.39 -21.48
N SER A 81 -11.75 3.41 -21.81
CA SER A 81 -12.20 2.12 -22.38
C SER A 81 -13.17 1.36 -21.45
N PHE A 82 -13.05 1.54 -20.16
CA PHE A 82 -13.82 0.79 -19.15
C PHE A 82 -14.78 1.66 -18.33
N SER A 83 -14.90 2.95 -18.61
CA SER A 83 -15.75 3.89 -17.84
C SER A 83 -15.56 3.72 -16.31
N ASP A 84 -14.31 3.68 -15.86
CA ASP A 84 -13.93 3.50 -14.45
C ASP A 84 -13.53 4.84 -13.84
N CYS A 85 -13.86 5.05 -12.56
CA CYS A 85 -13.44 6.22 -11.78
C CYS A 85 -12.06 6.06 -11.13
N ARG A 86 -11.25 5.11 -11.61
CA ARG A 86 -9.91 4.84 -11.09
C ARG A 86 -8.83 5.54 -11.90
N ALA A 87 -7.70 5.76 -11.25
CA ALA A 87 -6.50 6.30 -11.85
C ALA A 87 -5.26 5.56 -11.38
N ASN A 88 -4.19 5.71 -12.15
CA ASN A 88 -2.87 5.19 -11.84
C ASN A 88 -1.84 6.32 -11.92
N ALA A 89 -0.95 6.37 -10.95
CA ALA A 89 0.22 7.25 -10.95
C ALA A 89 1.49 6.38 -10.94
N TYR A 90 2.37 6.62 -11.90
CA TYR A 90 3.68 5.98 -12.00
C TYR A 90 4.74 7.04 -11.83
N ILE A 91 5.64 6.86 -10.88
CA ILE A 91 6.75 7.77 -10.62
C ILE A 91 8.03 6.94 -10.69
N ALA A 92 9.00 7.37 -11.47
CA ALA A 92 10.30 6.74 -11.59
C ALA A 92 11.39 7.74 -11.18
N LEU A 93 12.09 7.46 -10.10
CA LEU A 93 13.26 8.20 -9.64
C LEU A 93 14.50 7.48 -10.17
N MET A 94 15.18 8.10 -11.14
CA MET A 94 16.38 7.53 -11.77
C MET A 94 17.56 7.63 -10.80
N ILE A 95 18.06 6.48 -10.32
CA ILE A 95 19.19 6.39 -9.39
C ILE A 95 20.24 5.42 -9.99
N PRO A 96 21.10 5.89 -10.90
CA PRO A 96 22.06 5.01 -11.59
C PRO A 96 22.96 4.23 -10.64
N GLU A 97 23.20 4.73 -9.44
CA GLU A 97 24.02 4.10 -8.42
C GLU A 97 23.51 2.73 -7.96
N PHE A 98 22.21 2.46 -8.07
CA PHE A 98 21.60 1.20 -7.63
C PHE A 98 22.14 -0.02 -8.37
N SER A 99 22.60 0.13 -9.62
CA SER A 99 23.12 -0.96 -10.45
C SER A 99 24.66 -1.02 -10.54
N THR A 100 25.37 -0.16 -9.82
CA THR A 100 26.85 -0.08 -9.96
C THR A 100 27.61 -1.19 -9.25
N SER A 101 27.02 -1.84 -8.23
CA SER A 101 27.57 -3.03 -7.57
C SER A 101 26.45 -3.85 -6.91
N VAL A 102 26.76 -5.11 -6.60
CA VAL A 102 25.83 -6.01 -5.90
C VAL A 102 25.47 -5.47 -4.51
N GLU A 103 26.45 -4.93 -3.79
CA GLU A 103 26.23 -4.35 -2.47
C GLU A 103 25.24 -3.18 -2.52
N ARG A 104 25.36 -2.31 -3.53
CA ARG A 104 24.44 -1.18 -3.72
C ARG A 104 23.03 -1.63 -4.11
N ALA A 105 22.92 -2.65 -4.95
CA ALA A 105 21.64 -3.24 -5.28
C ALA A 105 20.95 -3.82 -4.05
N VAL A 106 21.65 -4.56 -3.22
CA VAL A 106 21.10 -5.11 -1.96
C VAL A 106 20.74 -3.99 -0.98
N MET A 107 21.56 -2.96 -0.85
CA MET A 107 21.24 -1.80 -0.02
C MET A 107 19.98 -1.06 -0.50
N ALA A 108 19.83 -0.91 -1.81
CA ALA A 108 18.65 -0.31 -2.40
C ALA A 108 17.39 -1.12 -2.09
N ASP A 109 17.43 -2.44 -2.22
CA ASP A 109 16.32 -3.32 -1.84
C ASP A 109 15.96 -3.19 -0.35
N ILE A 110 16.95 -3.13 0.53
CA ILE A 110 16.73 -2.93 1.96
C ILE A 110 16.05 -1.59 2.24
N ILE A 111 16.55 -0.50 1.65
CA ILE A 111 16.00 0.85 1.85
C ILE A 111 14.55 0.90 1.36
N ILE A 112 14.24 0.33 0.21
CA ILE A 112 12.89 0.31 -0.34
C ILE A 112 11.94 -0.47 0.55
N ASN A 113 12.37 -1.61 1.08
CA ASN A 113 11.58 -2.37 2.04
C ASN A 113 11.34 -1.60 3.35
N LEU A 114 12.33 -0.86 3.83
CA LEU A 114 12.17 0.01 4.99
C LEU A 114 11.17 1.14 4.73
N ILE A 115 11.24 1.78 3.56
CA ILE A 115 10.26 2.79 3.13
C ILE A 115 8.86 2.18 3.05
N GLN A 116 8.72 1.01 2.42
CA GLN A 116 7.42 0.32 2.31
C GLN A 116 6.82 0.03 3.69
N ASN A 117 7.63 -0.48 4.62
CA ASN A 117 7.18 -0.75 5.98
C ASN A 117 6.77 0.54 6.71
N SER A 118 7.57 1.59 6.60
CA SER A 118 7.28 2.88 7.22
C SER A 118 6.00 3.51 6.66
N VAL A 119 5.78 3.44 5.35
CA VAL A 119 4.53 3.88 4.70
C VAL A 119 3.34 3.06 5.22
N ASN A 120 3.50 1.73 5.31
CA ASN A 120 2.43 0.84 5.78
C ASN A 120 2.05 1.15 7.24
N GLU A 121 3.02 1.42 8.10
CA GLU A 121 2.80 1.74 9.51
C GLU A 121 2.11 3.10 9.70
N GLU A 122 2.45 4.10 8.87
CA GLU A 122 1.92 5.45 9.06
C GLU A 122 0.53 5.62 8.43
N PHE A 123 0.35 5.25 7.16
CA PHE A 123 -0.89 5.49 6.43
C PHE A 123 -1.21 4.46 5.33
N GLY A 124 -0.28 3.60 4.96
CA GLY A 124 -0.47 2.65 3.85
C GLY A 124 -1.65 1.71 4.08
N TYR A 125 -1.85 1.26 5.31
CA TYR A 125 -3.02 0.46 5.68
C TYR A 125 -4.34 1.23 5.51
N LEU A 126 -4.40 2.51 5.90
CA LEU A 126 -5.57 3.35 5.71
C LEU A 126 -5.87 3.57 4.21
N ALA A 127 -4.82 3.77 3.40
CA ALA A 127 -4.96 3.88 1.96
C ALA A 127 -5.50 2.58 1.35
N TYR A 128 -4.97 1.42 1.77
CA TYR A 128 -5.43 0.11 1.33
C TYR A 128 -6.93 -0.13 1.66
N GLU A 129 -7.36 0.16 2.88
CA GLU A 129 -8.76 0.05 3.30
C GLU A 129 -9.69 0.99 2.51
N ALA A 130 -9.17 2.12 2.02
CA ALA A 130 -9.88 3.05 1.15
C ALA A 130 -9.86 2.66 -0.35
N GLY A 131 -9.26 1.52 -0.69
CA GLY A 131 -9.23 0.98 -2.05
C GLY A 131 -8.07 1.46 -2.92
N TYR A 132 -6.97 1.91 -2.30
CA TYR A 132 -5.71 2.26 -2.98
C TYR A 132 -4.65 1.20 -2.79
N MET A 133 -3.75 1.09 -3.76
CA MET A 133 -2.55 0.26 -3.68
C MET A 133 -1.32 1.14 -3.88
N ILE A 134 -0.31 0.95 -3.04
CA ILE A 134 0.99 1.61 -3.13
C ILE A 134 2.04 0.52 -3.28
N ASN A 135 2.75 0.49 -4.39
CA ASN A 135 3.80 -0.47 -4.66
C ASN A 135 5.12 0.24 -4.94
N PHE A 136 6.18 -0.26 -4.34
CA PHE A 136 7.54 0.18 -4.57
C PHE A 136 8.35 -0.94 -5.21
N SER A 137 9.19 -0.61 -6.18
CA SER A 137 10.04 -1.57 -6.87
C SER A 137 11.29 -0.90 -7.43
N ILE A 138 12.28 -1.70 -7.79
CA ILE A 138 13.44 -1.25 -8.56
C ILE A 138 13.34 -1.91 -9.94
N VAL A 139 13.38 -1.09 -10.97
CA VAL A 139 13.44 -1.55 -12.37
C VAL A 139 14.47 -0.71 -13.10
N ASP A 140 15.44 -1.35 -13.72
CA ASP A 140 16.48 -0.68 -14.55
C ASP A 140 17.17 0.51 -13.86
N SER A 141 17.53 0.36 -12.58
CA SER A 141 18.12 1.42 -11.74
C SER A 141 17.19 2.59 -11.43
N ALA A 142 15.89 2.47 -11.66
CA ALA A 142 14.91 3.42 -11.20
C ALA A 142 14.19 2.88 -9.97
N PHE A 143 14.04 3.73 -8.97
CA PHE A 143 13.08 3.50 -7.91
C PHE A 143 11.69 3.86 -8.43
N GLN A 144 10.87 2.86 -8.63
CA GLN A 144 9.52 3.03 -9.16
C GLN A 144 8.49 3.00 -8.04
N ILE A 145 7.58 3.95 -8.09
CA ILE A 145 6.43 4.07 -7.20
C ILE A 145 5.19 3.98 -8.08
N HIS A 146 4.36 2.97 -7.84
CA HIS A 146 3.07 2.83 -8.50
C HIS A 146 1.96 2.97 -7.47
N ILE A 147 1.09 3.94 -7.69
CA ILE A 147 -0.09 4.20 -6.86
C ILE A 147 -1.32 4.04 -7.75
N SER A 148 -2.24 3.20 -7.33
CA SER A 148 -3.50 2.96 -8.05
C SER A 148 -4.69 3.07 -7.10
N GLY A 149 -5.83 3.50 -7.60
CA GLY A 149 -7.05 3.63 -6.82
C GLY A 149 -8.03 4.64 -7.41
N PHE A 150 -8.95 5.14 -6.61
CA PHE A 150 -9.94 6.11 -7.06
C PHE A 150 -9.32 7.47 -7.42
N SER A 151 -9.74 8.04 -8.55
CA SER A 151 -9.21 9.30 -9.07
C SER A 151 -9.32 10.47 -8.08
N HIS A 152 -10.40 10.49 -7.28
CA HIS A 152 -10.71 11.59 -6.36
C HIS A 152 -9.59 11.92 -5.35
N LYS A 153 -8.92 10.93 -4.81
CA LYS A 153 -7.90 11.13 -3.76
C LYS A 153 -6.48 10.73 -4.17
N ILE A 154 -6.29 10.30 -5.42
CA ILE A 154 -4.98 9.78 -5.84
C ILE A 154 -3.88 10.84 -5.78
N SER A 155 -4.18 12.10 -6.13
CA SER A 155 -3.20 13.19 -6.05
C SER A 155 -2.75 13.45 -4.61
N SER A 156 -3.68 13.54 -3.67
CA SER A 156 -3.38 13.71 -2.25
C SER A 156 -2.54 12.54 -1.69
N LEU A 157 -2.83 11.31 -2.15
CA LEU A 157 -2.05 10.14 -1.75
C LEU A 157 -0.64 10.17 -2.36
N VAL A 158 -0.48 10.59 -3.62
CA VAL A 158 0.82 10.79 -4.26
C VAL A 158 1.64 11.83 -3.48
N GLU A 159 1.07 12.98 -3.16
CA GLU A 159 1.73 14.01 -2.37
C GLU A 159 2.19 13.46 -1.01
N ARG A 160 1.33 12.73 -0.31
CA ARG A 160 1.65 12.14 0.99
C ARG A 160 2.78 11.12 0.91
N VAL A 161 2.77 10.27 -0.10
CA VAL A 161 3.84 9.28 -0.34
C VAL A 161 5.17 9.97 -0.64
N MET A 162 5.17 10.98 -1.51
CA MET A 162 6.38 11.71 -1.87
C MET A 162 6.95 12.50 -0.69
N GLU A 163 6.09 13.14 0.11
CA GLU A 163 6.50 13.83 1.33
C GLU A 163 7.11 12.86 2.35
N HIS A 164 6.50 11.68 2.53
CA HIS A 164 7.01 10.65 3.41
C HIS A 164 8.40 10.17 2.97
N ILE A 165 8.58 9.87 1.68
CA ILE A 165 9.88 9.44 1.11
C ILE A 165 10.94 10.54 1.29
N TYR A 166 10.59 11.79 1.02
CA TYR A 166 11.51 12.92 1.18
C TYR A 166 11.99 13.09 2.62
N ASN A 167 11.11 12.88 3.59
CA ASN A 167 11.41 13.02 5.02
C ASN A 167 11.94 11.71 5.66
N PHE A 168 11.90 10.60 4.93
CA PHE A 168 12.34 9.31 5.45
C PHE A 168 13.80 9.34 5.91
N ARG A 169 14.05 8.82 7.10
CA ARG A 169 15.38 8.62 7.66
C ARG A 169 15.43 7.21 8.23
N PRO A 170 16.29 6.34 7.70
CA PRO A 170 16.44 4.95 8.14
C PRO A 170 17.05 4.83 9.54
#